data_b43a1447ab74ba3d5ad9c3b239e83d5d
#
_entry.id   b43a1447ab74ba3d5ad9c3b239e83d5d
#
_cell.length_a   1.000
_cell.length_b   1.000
_cell.length_c   1.000
_cell.angle_alpha   90.00
_cell.angle_beta   90.00
_cell.angle_gamma   90.00
#
_symmetry.space_group_name_H-M   'P 1'
#
loop_
_entity.id
_entity.type
_entity.pdbx_description
1 polymer ?
#
loop_
_entity_poly.entity_id
_entity_poly.type
_entity_poly.pdbx_seq_one_letter_code
_entity_poly.pdbx_strand_id
1 'polypeptide(L)'
;MRPDDLDAIRQTALDYIEGFYDGDGDRMERSLHPELAKRIGHPDPVSGRSHLAEMSALALTQFARGRAARPTPIAEQQKDVTVLDVFENAASARIVASSWVDYLHLSRFNGRWVIVNVLWEMKPGQPFTPYW
;
A
#
# COMPACT_ATOMS: atom_id res chain seq x y z
N MET A 1 15.53 -13.14 -12.61
CA MET A 1 14.22 -12.42 -12.79
C MET A 1 13.59 -12.89 -14.09
N ARG A 2 12.30 -13.20 -14.05
CA ARG A 2 11.54 -13.58 -15.24
C ARG A 2 11.16 -12.33 -16.04
N PRO A 3 11.00 -12.43 -17.38
CA PRO A 3 10.78 -11.24 -18.22
C PRO A 3 9.59 -10.36 -17.81
N ASP A 4 8.51 -10.95 -17.31
CA ASP A 4 7.28 -10.21 -16.95
C ASP A 4 7.19 -9.86 -15.47
N ASP A 5 8.21 -10.14 -14.66
CA ASP A 5 8.14 -9.88 -13.23
C ASP A 5 7.97 -8.38 -12.93
N LEU A 6 8.69 -7.52 -13.63
CA LEU A 6 8.58 -6.07 -13.41
C LEU A 6 7.16 -5.58 -13.68
N ASP A 7 6.57 -5.99 -14.79
CA ASP A 7 5.21 -5.58 -15.15
C ASP A 7 4.18 -6.11 -14.15
N ALA A 8 4.34 -7.36 -13.73
CA ALA A 8 3.42 -7.98 -12.77
C ALA A 8 3.51 -7.31 -11.40
N ILE A 9 4.72 -6.99 -10.94
CA ILE A 9 4.92 -6.29 -9.67
C ILE A 9 4.31 -4.88 -9.74
N ARG A 10 4.58 -4.15 -10.83
CA ARG A 10 3.99 -2.82 -11.03
C ARG A 10 2.47 -2.89 -11.06
N GLN A 11 1.89 -3.88 -11.73
CA GLN A 11 0.44 -4.03 -11.79
C GLN A 11 -0.14 -4.30 -10.40
N THR A 12 0.51 -5.12 -9.58
CA THR A 12 0.08 -5.36 -8.20
C THR A 12 0.11 -4.07 -7.39
N ALA A 13 1.18 -3.28 -7.52
CA ALA A 13 1.29 -2.00 -6.83
C ALA A 13 0.19 -1.03 -7.30
N LEU A 14 -0.12 -1.00 -8.61
CA LEU A 14 -1.19 -0.17 -9.14
C LEU A 14 -2.57 -0.63 -8.65
N ASP A 15 -2.81 -1.93 -8.57
CA ASP A 15 -4.07 -2.46 -8.02
C ASP A 15 -4.28 -1.99 -6.58
N TYR A 16 -3.21 -1.93 -5.81
CA TYR A 16 -3.23 -1.44 -4.43
C TYR A 16 -3.58 0.04 -4.36
N ILE A 17 -2.81 0.89 -5.05
CA ILE A 17 -2.98 2.35 -4.90
C ILE A 17 -4.24 2.85 -5.62
N GLU A 18 -4.55 2.30 -6.79
CA GLU A 18 -5.78 2.67 -7.49
C GLU A 18 -7.01 2.11 -6.80
N GLY A 19 -6.89 0.91 -6.23
CA GLY A 19 -7.95 0.34 -5.40
C GLY A 19 -8.32 1.25 -4.24
N PHE A 20 -7.30 1.84 -3.60
CA PHE A 20 -7.52 2.83 -2.55
C PHE A 20 -8.18 4.10 -3.10
N TYR A 21 -7.60 4.71 -4.12
CA TYR A 21 -8.10 5.96 -4.67
C TYR A 21 -9.52 5.85 -5.22
N ASP A 22 -9.82 4.76 -5.90
CA ASP A 22 -11.11 4.56 -6.58
C ASP A 22 -12.17 3.94 -5.67
N GLY A 23 -11.79 3.51 -4.48
CA GLY A 23 -12.71 2.81 -3.60
C GLY A 23 -13.03 1.41 -4.11
N ASP A 24 -12.13 0.80 -4.88
CA ASP A 24 -12.29 -0.52 -5.46
C ASP A 24 -11.72 -1.58 -4.53
N GLY A 25 -12.56 -2.07 -3.62
CA GLY A 25 -12.13 -3.05 -2.62
C GLY A 25 -11.68 -4.36 -3.23
N ASP A 26 -12.21 -4.76 -4.37
CA ASP A 26 -11.82 -6.02 -5.03
C ASP A 26 -10.39 -5.90 -5.59
N ARG A 27 -10.04 -4.77 -6.20
CA ARG A 27 -8.67 -4.52 -6.64
C ARG A 27 -7.71 -4.49 -5.46
N MET A 28 -8.08 -3.82 -4.38
CA MET A 28 -7.28 -3.77 -3.15
C MET A 28 -7.04 -5.18 -2.64
N GLU A 29 -8.10 -5.96 -2.44
CA GLU A 29 -7.99 -7.33 -1.91
C GLU A 29 -7.11 -8.21 -2.79
N ARG A 30 -7.27 -8.11 -4.11
CA ARG A 30 -6.47 -8.90 -5.06
C ARG A 30 -4.98 -8.62 -4.95
N SER A 31 -4.60 -7.40 -4.60
CA SER A 31 -3.20 -7.00 -4.50
C SER A 31 -2.51 -7.49 -3.24
N LEU A 32 -3.27 -7.93 -2.23
CA LEU A 32 -2.76 -8.21 -0.89
C LEU A 32 -2.71 -9.72 -0.61
N HIS A 33 -1.66 -10.14 0.10
CA HIS A 33 -1.72 -11.42 0.80
C HIS A 33 -2.64 -11.26 2.02
N PRO A 34 -3.47 -12.26 2.34
CA PRO A 34 -4.40 -12.14 3.49
C PRO A 34 -3.72 -11.87 4.82
N GLU A 35 -2.45 -12.24 4.96
CA GLU A 35 -1.68 -12.02 6.21
C GLU A 35 -0.79 -10.78 6.13
N LEU A 36 -1.04 -9.89 5.20
CA LEU A 36 -0.30 -8.64 5.08
C LEU A 36 -0.34 -7.85 6.39
N ALA A 37 0.76 -7.17 6.70
CA ALA A 37 0.81 -6.15 7.74
C ALA A 37 1.18 -4.81 7.10
N LYS A 38 0.37 -3.78 7.36
CA LYS A 38 0.66 -2.40 6.97
C LYS A 38 0.90 -1.60 8.23
N ARG A 39 2.06 -0.92 8.33
CA ARG A 39 2.46 -0.22 9.53
C ARG A 39 2.97 1.17 9.23
N ILE A 40 2.74 2.07 10.19
CA ILE A 40 3.34 3.40 10.21
C ILE A 40 3.86 3.68 11.61
N GLY A 41 5.09 4.22 11.69
CA GLY A 41 5.61 4.73 12.95
C GLY A 41 5.17 6.17 13.13
N HIS A 42 4.63 6.51 14.30
CA HIS A 42 4.22 7.87 14.58
C HIS A 42 4.34 8.17 16.07
N PRO A 43 4.51 9.45 16.46
CA PRO A 43 4.60 9.79 17.87
C PRO A 43 3.22 9.75 18.54
N ASP A 44 3.20 9.26 19.78
CA ASP A 44 2.04 9.37 20.64
C ASP A 44 1.87 10.86 21.00
N PRO A 45 0.67 11.44 20.82
CA PRO A 45 0.46 12.86 21.09
C PRO A 45 0.61 13.25 22.56
N VAL A 46 0.48 12.31 23.49
CA VAL A 46 0.60 12.59 24.93
C VAL A 46 2.02 12.40 25.41
N SER A 47 2.63 11.24 25.11
CA SER A 47 3.97 10.90 25.62
C SER A 47 5.10 11.37 24.72
N GLY A 48 4.83 11.66 23.44
CA GLY A 48 5.84 11.98 22.43
C GLY A 48 6.66 10.78 21.97
N ARG A 49 6.43 9.60 22.51
CA ARG A 49 7.16 8.39 22.12
C ARG A 49 6.60 7.82 20.85
N SER A 50 7.50 7.31 20.00
CA SER A 50 7.08 6.65 18.77
C SER A 50 6.49 5.28 19.04
N HIS A 51 5.45 4.93 18.30
CA HIS A 51 4.89 3.58 18.31
C HIS A 51 4.39 3.23 16.91
N LEU A 52 4.11 1.95 16.68
CA LEU A 52 3.60 1.50 15.39
C LEU A 52 2.09 1.42 15.42
N ALA A 53 1.47 1.98 14.38
CA ALA A 53 0.06 1.73 14.09
C ALA A 53 0.01 0.69 12.97
N GLU A 54 -0.90 -0.27 13.08
CA GLU A 54 -0.95 -1.40 12.18
C GLU A 54 -2.34 -1.60 11.60
N MET A 55 -2.39 -2.04 10.35
CA MET A 55 -3.63 -2.34 9.66
C MET A 55 -3.50 -3.69 8.97
N SER A 56 -4.53 -4.53 9.07
CA SER A 56 -4.58 -5.84 8.42
C SER A 56 -5.04 -5.71 6.97
N ALA A 57 -4.87 -6.80 6.21
CA ALA A 57 -5.38 -6.88 4.85
C ALA A 57 -6.90 -6.69 4.81
N LEU A 58 -7.62 -7.29 5.76
CA LEU A 58 -9.07 -7.13 5.85
C LEU A 58 -9.45 -5.67 6.12
N ALA A 59 -8.79 -5.03 7.08
CA ALA A 59 -9.07 -3.63 7.40
C ALA A 59 -8.80 -2.71 6.21
N LEU A 60 -7.70 -2.94 5.47
CA LEU A 60 -7.38 -2.19 4.26
C LEU A 60 -8.46 -2.34 3.19
N THR A 61 -8.91 -3.57 2.96
CA THR A 61 -9.94 -3.88 1.97
C THR A 61 -11.25 -3.19 2.33
N GLN A 62 -11.65 -3.25 3.60
CA GLN A 62 -12.86 -2.58 4.07
C GLN A 62 -12.74 -1.06 3.98
N PHE A 63 -11.57 -0.53 4.30
CA PHE A 63 -11.32 0.91 4.17
C PHE A 63 -11.46 1.36 2.71
N ALA A 64 -10.90 0.60 1.77
CA ALA A 64 -11.02 0.90 0.35
C ALA A 64 -12.50 0.88 -0.08
N ARG A 65 -13.26 -0.14 0.31
CA ARG A 65 -14.69 -0.23 0.00
C ARG A 65 -15.47 0.97 0.52
N GLY A 66 -15.12 1.46 1.71
CA GLY A 66 -15.76 2.64 2.30
C GLY A 66 -15.52 3.92 1.51
N ARG A 67 -14.52 3.96 0.63
CA ARG A 67 -14.22 5.12 -0.19
C ARG A 67 -15.01 5.15 -1.51
N ALA A 68 -15.75 4.09 -1.84
CA ALA A 68 -16.43 3.98 -3.13
C ALA A 68 -17.40 5.13 -3.41
N ALA A 69 -18.02 5.69 -2.36
CA ALA A 69 -18.96 6.81 -2.50
C ALA A 69 -18.26 8.15 -2.76
N ARG A 70 -16.96 8.25 -2.44
CA ARG A 70 -16.16 9.48 -2.59
C ARG A 70 -14.76 9.12 -3.07
N PRO A 71 -14.62 8.64 -4.30
CA PRO A 71 -13.30 8.29 -4.84
C PRO A 71 -12.46 9.56 -5.00
N THR A 72 -11.15 9.39 -4.94
CA THR A 72 -10.23 10.49 -5.19
C THR A 72 -10.29 10.87 -6.67
N PRO A 73 -10.49 12.15 -7.01
CA PRO A 73 -10.47 12.57 -8.42
C PRO A 73 -9.17 12.18 -9.11
N ILE A 74 -9.25 11.74 -10.35
CA ILE A 74 -8.08 11.26 -11.10
C ILE A 74 -6.95 12.28 -11.11
N ALA A 75 -7.26 13.56 -11.25
CA ALA A 75 -6.26 14.62 -11.25
C ALA A 75 -5.46 14.74 -9.96
N GLU A 76 -5.97 14.17 -8.85
CA GLU A 76 -5.32 14.21 -7.54
C GLU A 76 -4.69 12.86 -7.18
N GLN A 77 -4.73 11.88 -8.07
CA GLN A 77 -4.19 10.55 -7.83
C GLN A 77 -2.72 10.48 -8.23
N GLN A 78 -1.82 10.84 -7.31
CA GLN A 78 -0.40 10.59 -7.52
C GLN A 78 -0.13 9.11 -7.23
N LYS A 79 0.53 8.42 -8.17
CA LYS A 79 0.77 6.98 -8.08
C LYS A 79 2.07 6.59 -8.80
N ASP A 80 3.16 7.16 -8.32
CA ASP A 80 4.47 6.93 -8.92
C ASP A 80 5.08 5.64 -8.35
N VAL A 81 5.03 4.58 -9.13
CA VAL A 81 5.52 3.26 -8.74
C VAL A 81 6.94 3.06 -9.24
N THR A 82 7.84 2.69 -8.32
CA THR A 82 9.22 2.32 -8.65
C THR A 82 9.49 0.93 -8.08
N VAL A 83 9.86 -0.02 -8.91
CA VAL A 83 10.35 -1.32 -8.44
C VAL A 83 11.80 -1.13 -8.04
N LEU A 84 12.11 -1.36 -6.76
CA LEU A 84 13.43 -1.10 -6.21
C LEU A 84 14.38 -2.27 -6.39
N ASP A 85 13.89 -3.50 -6.21
CA ASP A 85 14.70 -4.69 -6.30
C ASP A 85 13.83 -5.92 -6.48
N VAL A 86 14.34 -6.91 -7.20
CA VAL A 86 13.68 -8.20 -7.38
C VAL A 86 14.74 -9.30 -7.27
N PHE A 87 14.50 -10.27 -6.41
CA PHE A 87 15.32 -11.45 -6.31
C PHE A 87 14.41 -12.68 -6.19
N GLU A 88 14.45 -13.53 -7.20
CA GLU A 88 13.62 -14.73 -7.28
C GLU A 88 12.13 -14.41 -7.03
N ASN A 89 11.55 -14.88 -5.96
CA ASN A 89 10.13 -14.70 -5.63
C ASN A 89 9.88 -13.58 -4.63
N ALA A 90 10.85 -12.69 -4.45
CA ALA A 90 10.73 -11.57 -3.52
C ALA A 90 11.08 -10.26 -4.21
N ALA A 91 10.37 -9.20 -3.84
CA ALA A 91 10.61 -7.89 -4.42
C ALA A 91 10.32 -6.78 -3.43
N SER A 92 10.95 -5.63 -3.65
CA SER A 92 10.62 -4.39 -2.96
C SER A 92 10.26 -3.32 -3.97
N ALA A 93 9.31 -2.47 -3.61
CA ALA A 93 8.83 -1.39 -4.47
C ALA A 93 8.45 -0.18 -3.62
N ARG A 94 8.34 0.98 -4.25
CA ARG A 94 7.92 2.20 -3.60
C ARG A 94 6.80 2.84 -4.42
N ILE A 95 5.79 3.36 -3.72
CA ILE A 95 4.76 4.18 -4.33
C ILE A 95 4.82 5.55 -3.70
N VAL A 96 5.05 6.59 -4.50
CA VAL A 96 4.86 7.96 -4.03
C VAL A 96 3.42 8.32 -4.35
N ALA A 97 2.62 8.48 -3.29
CA ALA A 97 1.21 8.82 -3.38
C ALA A 97 1.01 10.32 -3.15
N SER A 98 -0.25 10.76 -3.08
CA SER A 98 -0.58 12.19 -2.95
C SER A 98 -0.03 12.81 -1.67
N SER A 99 -0.24 12.14 -0.53
CA SER A 99 0.11 12.68 0.80
C SER A 99 1.07 11.80 1.58
N TRP A 100 1.48 10.66 1.02
CA TRP A 100 2.33 9.69 1.71
C TRP A 100 3.18 8.90 0.73
N VAL A 101 4.12 8.13 1.28
CA VAL A 101 4.96 7.19 0.52
C VAL A 101 4.79 5.81 1.13
N ASP A 102 4.55 4.81 0.28
CA ASP A 102 4.49 3.40 0.68
C ASP A 102 5.75 2.67 0.26
N TYR A 103 6.33 1.91 1.17
CA TYR A 103 7.39 0.95 0.87
C TYR A 103 6.80 -0.45 0.94
N LEU A 104 6.84 -1.17 -0.16
CA LEU A 104 6.17 -2.45 -0.31
C LEU A 104 7.17 -3.59 -0.36
N HIS A 105 6.84 -4.69 0.33
CA HIS A 105 7.46 -5.98 0.08
C HIS A 105 6.43 -6.88 -0.58
N LEU A 106 6.84 -7.49 -1.70
CA LEU A 106 5.97 -8.38 -2.47
C LEU A 106 6.59 -9.76 -2.55
N SER A 107 5.75 -10.77 -2.63
CA SER A 107 6.18 -12.15 -2.82
C SER A 107 5.38 -12.76 -3.97
N ARG A 108 6.03 -13.60 -4.78
CA ARG A 108 5.29 -14.43 -5.73
C ARG A 108 4.73 -15.62 -4.98
N PHE A 109 3.43 -15.64 -4.83
CA PHE A 109 2.70 -16.59 -4.04
C PHE A 109 1.70 -17.30 -4.94
N ASN A 110 1.87 -18.62 -5.11
CA ASN A 110 1.06 -19.41 -6.03
C ASN A 110 1.02 -18.83 -7.44
N GLY A 111 2.20 -18.44 -7.94
CA GLY A 111 2.36 -17.92 -9.30
C GLY A 111 1.93 -16.47 -9.49
N ARG A 112 1.54 -15.77 -8.43
CA ARG A 112 1.03 -14.42 -8.49
C ARG A 112 1.75 -13.50 -7.50
N TRP A 113 2.13 -12.31 -7.93
CA TRP A 113 2.75 -11.33 -7.03
C TRP A 113 1.69 -10.68 -6.14
N VAL A 114 1.93 -10.72 -4.83
CA VAL A 114 1.06 -10.08 -3.83
C VAL A 114 1.90 -9.32 -2.83
N ILE A 115 1.31 -8.29 -2.23
CA ILE A 115 1.98 -7.47 -1.20
C ILE A 115 1.84 -8.19 0.13
N VAL A 116 2.98 -8.39 0.81
CA VAL A 116 3.01 -9.08 2.11
C VAL A 116 3.34 -8.12 3.25
N ASN A 117 3.88 -6.93 2.94
CA ASN A 117 4.24 -5.95 3.95
C ASN A 117 4.22 -4.55 3.35
N VAL A 118 3.72 -3.57 4.12
CA VAL A 118 3.77 -2.16 3.78
C VAL A 118 4.28 -1.38 4.99
N LEU A 119 5.32 -0.59 4.78
CA LEU A 119 5.74 0.44 5.73
C LEU A 119 5.51 1.77 5.04
N TRP A 120 4.78 2.68 5.68
CA TRP A 120 4.45 3.94 5.05
C TRP A 120 4.74 5.13 5.95
N GLU A 121 4.84 6.31 5.34
CA GLU A 121 5.15 7.55 6.04
C GLU A 121 4.40 8.68 5.37
N MET A 122 3.85 9.61 6.17
CA MET A 122 3.23 10.82 5.64
C MET A 122 4.30 11.77 5.11
N LYS A 123 4.01 12.47 4.02
CA LYS A 123 4.89 13.54 3.53
C LYS A 123 4.96 14.66 4.57
N PRO A 124 6.07 15.42 4.62
CA PRO A 124 6.20 16.55 5.54
C PRO A 124 5.01 17.51 5.44
N GLY A 125 4.49 17.94 6.59
CA GLY A 125 3.37 18.85 6.65
C GLY A 125 2.00 18.22 6.50
N GLN A 126 1.93 16.90 6.27
CA GLN A 126 0.66 16.17 6.16
C GLN A 126 0.34 15.54 7.51
N PRO A 127 -0.86 15.81 8.06
CA PRO A 127 -1.24 15.20 9.34
C PRO A 127 -1.57 13.72 9.17
N PHE A 128 -1.24 12.94 10.19
CA PHE A 128 -1.69 11.56 10.31
C PHE A 128 -2.61 11.44 11.52
N THR A 129 -3.83 10.97 11.29
CA THR A 129 -4.79 10.69 12.36
C THR A 129 -5.15 9.21 12.31
N PRO A 130 -4.78 8.44 13.34
CA PRO A 130 -5.23 7.05 13.42
C PRO A 130 -6.75 7.00 13.47
N TYR A 131 -7.35 6.07 12.73
CA TYR A 131 -8.81 5.90 12.71
C TYR A 131 -9.24 4.61 13.40
N TRP A 132 -8.38 4.06 14.23
CA TRP A 132 -8.67 2.89 15.06
C TRP A 132 -8.53 3.24 16.53
#